data_2acce1ef477ca860bb4c05e2907ae4df
#
_entry.id   2acce1ef477ca860bb4c05e2907ae4df
#
_cell.length_a   1.000
_cell.length_b   1.000
_cell.length_c   1.000
_cell.angle_alpha   90.00
_cell.angle_beta   90.00
_cell.angle_gamma   90.00
#
_symmetry.space_group_name_H-M   'P 1'
#
loop_
_entity.id
_entity.type
_entity.pdbx_description
1 polymer ?
#
loop_
_entity_poly.entity_id
_entity_poly.type
_entity_poly.pdbx_seq_one_letter_code
_entity_poly.pdbx_strand_id
1 'polypeptide(L)'
;TLDTFVDSSWYFLRFCSPKYMTSGFKVEEVNYWMPVDQYIGGVEHAILHLLYSRFFIRALNYKNEKINSKEPFKGLFTQGMVCHETYKDKNSKWLSPDDVISDDGKNYYNKENTSEKVIVGPSESMSKSKKNTIDPEQMIKDYGADAVRLFILSDSPPEKDVQWSEQGMIASYKFIQKFWVLHKKIV
;
A
#
# COMPACT_ATOMS: atom_id res chain seq x y z
N THR A 1 -23.37 -6.52 14.28
CA THR A 1 -22.30 -6.83 13.32
C THR A 1 -21.02 -7.19 14.06
N LEU A 2 -20.30 -8.19 13.55
CA LEU A 2 -18.97 -8.52 14.07
C LEU A 2 -17.96 -7.44 13.66
N ASP A 3 -16.88 -7.35 14.40
CA ASP A 3 -15.74 -6.53 14.05
C ASP A 3 -15.14 -6.97 12.69
N THR A 4 -14.68 -6.02 11.89
CA THR A 4 -14.12 -6.29 10.55
C THR A 4 -12.91 -7.20 10.59
N PHE A 5 -12.15 -7.23 11.70
CA PHE A 5 -11.03 -8.15 11.89
C PHE A 5 -11.44 -9.63 11.94
N VAL A 6 -12.68 -9.95 12.24
CA VAL A 6 -13.15 -11.34 12.24
C VAL A 6 -13.06 -11.91 10.83
N ASP A 7 -13.61 -11.23 9.84
CA ASP A 7 -13.58 -11.72 8.45
C ASP A 7 -12.16 -11.71 7.88
N SER A 8 -11.38 -10.67 8.12
CA SER A 8 -10.00 -10.58 7.65
C SER A 8 -9.09 -11.66 8.27
N SER A 9 -9.47 -12.22 9.41
CA SER A 9 -8.65 -13.20 10.12
C SER A 9 -8.72 -14.62 9.53
N TRP A 10 -9.67 -14.91 8.63
CA TRP A 10 -9.84 -16.24 8.07
C TRP A 10 -10.24 -16.25 6.58
N TYR A 11 -10.38 -15.12 5.91
CA TYR A 11 -10.82 -15.02 4.51
C TYR A 11 -10.00 -15.90 3.56
N PHE A 12 -8.70 -16.07 3.83
CA PHE A 12 -7.81 -16.91 3.04
C PHE A 12 -8.22 -18.40 3.06
N LEU A 13 -8.83 -18.87 4.14
CA LEU A 13 -9.45 -20.22 4.18
C LEU A 13 -10.69 -20.27 3.29
N ARG A 14 -11.52 -19.22 3.31
CA ARG A 14 -12.68 -19.11 2.44
C ARG A 14 -12.27 -19.10 0.96
N PHE A 15 -11.17 -18.47 0.62
CA PHE A 15 -10.66 -18.40 -0.76
C PHE A 15 -10.23 -19.76 -1.31
N CYS A 16 -9.88 -20.72 -0.47
CA CYS A 16 -9.60 -22.08 -0.92
C CYS A 16 -10.83 -22.77 -1.53
N SER A 17 -12.05 -22.41 -1.10
CA SER A 17 -13.32 -22.99 -1.58
C SER A 17 -14.43 -21.95 -1.68
N PRO A 18 -14.32 -20.94 -2.56
CA PRO A 18 -15.19 -19.77 -2.57
C PRO A 18 -16.67 -20.06 -2.88
N LYS A 19 -16.95 -21.15 -3.58
CA LYS A 19 -18.30 -21.58 -3.96
C LYS A 19 -18.95 -22.57 -2.97
N TYR A 20 -18.24 -22.95 -1.91
CA TYR A 20 -18.74 -23.91 -0.94
C TYR A 20 -19.76 -23.24 0.00
N MET A 21 -20.99 -23.76 0.06
CA MET A 21 -22.11 -23.11 0.73
C MET A 21 -22.56 -23.79 2.03
N THR A 22 -22.01 -24.99 2.34
CA THR A 22 -22.44 -25.77 3.51
C THR A 22 -21.82 -25.28 4.82
N SER A 23 -20.59 -24.75 4.76
CA SER A 23 -19.88 -24.17 5.92
C SER A 23 -18.90 -23.08 5.44
N GLY A 24 -18.10 -22.54 6.35
CA GLY A 24 -17.14 -21.48 6.04
C GLY A 24 -16.12 -21.85 4.94
N PHE A 25 -15.68 -23.09 4.90
CA PHE A 25 -14.75 -23.62 3.90
C PHE A 25 -14.80 -25.16 3.86
N LYS A 26 -14.24 -25.75 2.81
CA LYS A 26 -14.07 -27.18 2.65
C LYS A 26 -12.69 -27.60 3.12
N VAL A 27 -12.62 -28.47 4.11
CA VAL A 27 -11.37 -28.82 4.81
C VAL A 27 -10.34 -29.44 3.86
N GLU A 28 -10.76 -30.31 2.94
CA GLU A 28 -9.87 -30.95 1.98
C GLU A 28 -9.19 -29.92 1.07
N GLU A 29 -9.92 -28.90 0.63
CA GLU A 29 -9.36 -27.85 -0.22
C GLU A 29 -8.44 -26.91 0.58
N VAL A 30 -8.79 -26.59 1.83
CA VAL A 30 -7.90 -25.86 2.74
C VAL A 30 -6.60 -26.65 2.95
N ASN A 31 -6.67 -27.94 3.23
CA ASN A 31 -5.48 -28.76 3.44
C ASN A 31 -4.60 -28.94 2.19
N TYR A 32 -5.19 -28.75 1.01
CA TYR A 32 -4.45 -28.75 -0.25
C TYR A 32 -3.73 -27.42 -0.51
N TRP A 33 -4.40 -26.28 -0.28
CA TRP A 33 -3.88 -24.96 -0.62
C TRP A 33 -3.05 -24.30 0.49
N MET A 34 -3.30 -24.64 1.76
CA MET A 34 -2.62 -24.02 2.91
C MET A 34 -1.33 -24.76 3.31
N PRO A 35 -0.35 -24.02 3.89
CA PRO A 35 -0.33 -22.59 4.15
C PRO A 35 -0.12 -21.77 2.88
N VAL A 36 -0.49 -20.49 2.90
CA VAL A 36 -0.20 -19.54 1.82
C VAL A 36 1.32 -19.43 1.65
N ASP A 37 1.83 -19.69 0.44
CA ASP A 37 3.28 -19.73 0.19
C ASP A 37 3.96 -18.39 0.40
N GLN A 38 3.36 -17.31 -0.11
CA GLN A 38 3.88 -15.95 0.01
C GLN A 38 2.75 -14.97 0.33
N TYR A 39 2.84 -14.28 1.44
CA TYR A 39 1.89 -13.27 1.88
C TYR A 39 2.52 -11.90 1.86
N ILE A 40 1.95 -10.98 1.06
CA ILE A 40 2.52 -9.66 0.78
C ILE A 40 1.64 -8.59 1.42
N GLY A 41 2.21 -7.70 2.20
CA GLY A 41 1.47 -6.61 2.84
C GLY A 41 2.37 -5.66 3.62
N GLY A 42 1.77 -4.58 4.15
CA GLY A 42 2.48 -3.60 4.96
C GLY A 42 2.89 -4.14 6.33
N VAL A 43 3.99 -3.62 6.85
CA VAL A 43 4.53 -4.02 8.18
C VAL A 43 3.58 -3.67 9.33
N GLU A 44 2.70 -2.68 9.15
CA GLU A 44 1.71 -2.25 10.13
C GLU A 44 0.71 -3.33 10.53
N HIS A 45 0.53 -4.34 9.68
CA HIS A 45 -0.36 -5.47 9.95
C HIS A 45 0.23 -6.54 10.86
N ALA A 46 1.51 -6.45 11.22
CA ALA A 46 2.21 -7.48 12.01
C ALA A 46 1.54 -7.76 13.36
N ILE A 47 1.10 -6.74 14.08
CA ILE A 47 0.47 -6.85 15.41
C ILE A 47 -1.06 -6.79 15.37
N LEU A 48 -1.65 -6.69 14.20
CA LEU A 48 -3.10 -6.68 13.98
C LEU A 48 -3.52 -7.91 13.18
N HIS A 49 -3.70 -7.75 11.88
CA HIS A 49 -4.18 -8.79 10.99
C HIS A 49 -3.39 -10.10 11.05
N LEU A 50 -2.06 -10.04 11.02
CA LEU A 50 -1.21 -11.24 11.03
C LEU A 50 -1.34 -12.01 12.35
N LEU A 51 -1.41 -11.30 13.49
CA LEU A 51 -1.61 -11.93 14.79
C LEU A 51 -2.98 -12.60 14.88
N TYR A 52 -4.03 -11.92 14.44
CA TYR A 52 -5.39 -12.47 14.44
C TYR A 52 -5.52 -13.68 13.50
N SER A 53 -4.92 -13.64 12.32
CA SER A 53 -4.91 -14.78 11.39
C SER A 53 -4.27 -16.02 12.00
N ARG A 54 -3.15 -15.85 12.70
CA ARG A 54 -2.49 -16.95 13.45
C ARG A 54 -3.36 -17.49 14.58
N PHE A 55 -3.98 -16.59 15.33
CA PHE A 55 -4.90 -16.97 16.39
C PHE A 55 -6.10 -17.77 15.84
N PHE A 56 -6.72 -17.30 14.74
CA PHE A 56 -7.89 -17.96 14.16
C PHE A 56 -7.58 -19.39 13.68
N ILE A 57 -6.48 -19.64 13.01
CA ILE A 57 -6.09 -21.01 12.60
C ILE A 57 -5.96 -21.91 13.82
N ARG A 58 -5.32 -21.44 14.89
CA ARG A 58 -5.14 -22.20 16.13
C ARG A 58 -6.47 -22.44 16.85
N ALA A 59 -7.35 -21.41 16.87
CA ALA A 59 -8.68 -21.52 17.48
C ALA A 59 -9.56 -22.50 16.72
N LEU A 60 -9.56 -22.48 15.39
CA LEU A 60 -10.31 -23.40 14.54
C LEU A 60 -9.83 -24.86 14.69
N ASN A 61 -8.55 -25.06 14.95
CA ASN A 61 -7.98 -26.36 15.23
C ASN A 61 -8.11 -26.82 16.69
N TYR A 62 -8.55 -25.93 17.59
CA TYR A 62 -8.66 -26.30 19.00
C TYR A 62 -9.63 -27.46 19.18
N LYS A 63 -9.15 -28.56 19.73
CA LYS A 63 -9.89 -29.83 19.94
C LYS A 63 -10.38 -30.53 18.65
N ASN A 64 -10.01 -30.08 17.48
CA ASN A 64 -10.60 -30.60 16.23
C ASN A 64 -9.58 -31.01 15.16
N GLU A 65 -8.40 -30.47 15.17
CA GLU A 65 -7.20 -30.75 14.34
C GLU A 65 -7.50 -31.13 12.87
N LYS A 66 -8.52 -30.52 12.24
CA LYS A 66 -8.91 -30.81 10.87
C LYS A 66 -8.04 -30.09 9.83
N ILE A 67 -7.47 -28.93 10.20
CA ILE A 67 -6.61 -28.16 9.33
C ILE A 67 -5.16 -28.55 9.63
N ASN A 68 -4.44 -29.03 8.62
CA ASN A 68 -3.05 -29.50 8.76
C ASN A 68 -2.08 -28.37 9.09
N SER A 69 -2.35 -27.16 8.59
CA SER A 69 -1.49 -26.02 8.81
C SER A 69 -1.72 -25.40 10.21
N LYS A 70 -0.64 -25.16 10.95
CA LYS A 70 -0.64 -24.45 12.25
C LYS A 70 -0.38 -22.95 12.10
N GLU A 71 0.19 -22.55 10.98
CA GLU A 71 0.47 -21.16 10.62
C GLU A 71 -0.20 -20.84 9.28
N PRO A 72 -0.83 -19.66 9.12
CA PRO A 72 -1.56 -19.32 7.90
C PRO A 72 -0.63 -19.04 6.72
N PHE A 73 0.56 -18.47 6.98
CA PHE A 73 1.48 -17.99 5.96
C PHE A 73 2.84 -18.63 6.14
N LYS A 74 3.39 -19.20 5.05
CA LYS A 74 4.72 -19.82 5.03
C LYS A 74 5.82 -18.78 4.95
N GLY A 75 5.60 -17.73 4.14
CA GLY A 75 6.50 -16.60 3.99
C GLY A 75 5.74 -15.27 4.06
N LEU A 76 6.31 -14.30 4.76
CA LEU A 76 5.83 -12.92 4.79
C LEU A 76 6.79 -12.04 4.00
N PHE A 77 6.23 -11.20 3.16
CA PHE A 77 6.95 -10.15 2.48
C PHE A 77 6.36 -8.80 2.88
N THR A 78 7.06 -8.08 3.75
CA THR A 78 6.62 -6.78 4.25
C THR A 78 7.07 -5.67 3.30
N GLN A 79 6.11 -4.92 2.79
CA GLN A 79 6.38 -3.78 1.93
C GLN A 79 6.76 -2.56 2.77
N GLY A 80 7.66 -1.72 2.22
CA GLY A 80 7.91 -0.38 2.72
C GLY A 80 6.71 0.55 2.53
N MET A 81 6.75 1.69 3.19
CA MET A 81 5.71 2.72 3.13
C MET A 81 5.97 3.70 2.00
N VAL A 82 4.92 4.30 1.47
CA VAL A 82 5.06 5.47 0.61
C VAL A 82 5.14 6.71 1.49
N CYS A 83 6.24 7.42 1.37
CA CYS A 83 6.57 8.58 2.19
C CYS A 83 6.53 9.87 1.36
N HIS A 84 6.20 10.96 2.00
CA HIS A 84 6.23 12.30 1.42
C HIS A 84 6.72 13.30 2.46
N GLU A 85 7.34 14.38 2.00
CA GLU A 85 7.69 15.51 2.84
C GLU A 85 6.46 16.07 3.55
N THR A 86 6.69 16.64 4.70
CA THR A 86 5.65 17.28 5.51
C THR A 86 5.81 18.80 5.46
N TYR A 87 4.69 19.49 5.41
CA TYR A 87 4.67 20.94 5.28
C TYR A 87 3.91 21.61 6.42
N LYS A 88 4.45 22.70 6.94
CA LYS A 88 3.79 23.51 7.98
C LYS A 88 3.85 25.01 7.64
N ASP A 89 2.79 25.70 8.01
CA ASP A 89 2.78 27.16 8.03
C ASP A 89 3.58 27.71 9.23
N LYS A 90 3.71 29.04 9.32
CA LYS A 90 4.37 29.74 10.43
C LYS A 90 3.74 29.48 11.81
N ASN A 91 2.48 29.04 11.85
CA ASN A 91 1.75 28.72 13.07
C ASN A 91 1.82 27.21 13.41
N SER A 92 2.71 26.45 12.75
CA SER A 92 2.87 25.00 12.89
C SER A 92 1.66 24.16 12.48
N LYS A 93 0.73 24.71 11.70
CA LYS A 93 -0.40 23.98 11.14
C LYS A 93 0.04 23.21 9.91
N TRP A 94 -0.38 21.96 9.79
CA TRP A 94 -0.08 21.12 8.63
C TRP A 94 -0.74 21.64 7.35
N LEU A 95 0.05 21.70 6.28
CA LEU A 95 -0.38 22.03 4.92
C LEU A 95 -0.36 20.79 4.05
N SER A 96 -1.28 20.73 3.08
CA SER A 96 -1.27 19.70 2.02
C SER A 96 -0.18 20.03 0.98
N PRO A 97 0.40 19.05 0.28
CA PRO A 97 1.23 19.30 -0.89
C PRO A 97 0.57 20.21 -1.93
N ASP A 98 -0.75 20.10 -2.10
CA ASP A 98 -1.53 20.93 -3.03
C ASP A 98 -1.61 22.42 -2.63
N ASP A 99 -1.38 22.72 -1.34
CA ASP A 99 -1.38 24.09 -0.80
C ASP A 99 0.00 24.76 -0.86
N VAL A 100 1.01 24.03 -1.39
CA VAL A 100 2.42 24.47 -1.38
C VAL A 100 2.93 24.59 -2.81
N ILE A 101 3.72 25.62 -3.07
CA ILE A 101 4.42 25.85 -4.34
C ILE A 101 5.91 26.06 -4.12
N SER A 102 6.70 25.64 -5.10
CA SER A 102 8.14 25.89 -5.15
C SER A 102 8.58 26.05 -6.60
N ASP A 103 9.35 27.07 -6.90
CA ASP A 103 9.90 27.30 -8.23
C ASP A 103 11.30 26.67 -8.41
N ASP A 104 12.03 26.50 -7.30
CA ASP A 104 13.44 26.05 -7.32
C ASP A 104 13.66 24.69 -6.62
N GLY A 105 12.59 24.07 -6.08
CA GLY A 105 12.65 22.84 -5.30
C GLY A 105 13.39 22.95 -3.96
N LYS A 106 13.72 24.18 -3.53
CA LYS A 106 14.41 24.44 -2.27
C LYS A 106 13.62 25.38 -1.35
N ASN A 107 12.95 26.34 -1.93
CA ASN A 107 12.13 27.30 -1.20
C ASN A 107 10.66 27.00 -1.48
N TYR A 108 9.90 26.82 -0.42
CA TYR A 108 8.50 26.46 -0.47
C TYR A 108 7.65 27.56 0.12
N TYR A 109 6.57 27.91 -0.54
CA TYR A 109 5.66 29.00 -0.17
C TYR A 109 4.22 28.50 -0.15
N ASN A 110 3.39 29.15 0.66
CA ASN A 110 1.96 28.90 0.67
C ASN A 110 1.34 29.38 -0.64
N LYS A 111 0.57 28.52 -1.31
CA LYS A 111 -0.06 28.83 -2.59
C LYS A 111 -1.04 30.01 -2.53
N GLU A 112 -1.75 30.15 -1.40
CA GLU A 112 -2.69 31.27 -1.18
C GLU A 112 -1.96 32.57 -0.82
N ASN A 113 -0.76 32.48 -0.24
CA ASN A 113 0.06 33.64 0.16
C ASN A 113 1.53 33.37 -0.13
N THR A 114 1.97 33.73 -1.32
CA THR A 114 3.35 33.50 -1.80
C THR A 114 4.44 34.28 -1.03
N SER A 115 4.05 35.21 -0.17
CA SER A 115 4.98 35.87 0.77
C SER A 115 5.23 35.03 2.03
N GLU A 116 4.43 33.99 2.29
CA GLU A 116 4.54 33.14 3.46
C GLU A 116 5.38 31.89 3.15
N LYS A 117 6.58 31.84 3.73
CA LYS A 117 7.48 30.72 3.62
C LYS A 117 6.94 29.53 4.41
N VAL A 118 6.93 28.37 3.78
CA VAL A 118 6.53 27.09 4.37
C VAL A 118 7.72 26.41 5.03
N ILE A 119 7.50 25.81 6.17
CA ILE A 119 8.50 24.97 6.86
C ILE A 119 8.38 23.56 6.32
N VAL A 120 9.43 23.10 5.66
CA VAL A 120 9.52 21.71 5.16
C VAL A 120 10.07 20.83 6.27
N GLY A 121 9.32 19.81 6.62
CA GLY A 121 9.73 18.76 7.56
C GLY A 121 10.23 17.52 6.85
N PRO A 122 10.62 16.48 7.63
CA PRO A 122 11.13 15.24 7.06
C PRO A 122 10.07 14.52 6.21
N SER A 123 10.55 13.68 5.28
CA SER A 123 9.72 12.73 4.58
C SER A 123 9.29 11.63 5.54
N GLU A 124 7.99 11.43 5.67
CA GLU A 124 7.38 10.45 6.58
C GLU A 124 6.25 9.71 5.86
N SER A 125 5.85 8.57 6.42
CA SER A 125 4.69 7.83 5.92
C SER A 125 3.48 8.73 5.74
N MET A 126 2.83 8.63 4.59
CA MET A 126 1.66 9.43 4.26
C MET A 126 0.53 9.19 5.27
N SER A 127 -0.02 10.28 5.81
CA SER A 127 -1.15 10.23 6.72
C SER A 127 -2.08 11.43 6.58
N LYS A 128 -3.38 11.20 6.75
CA LYS A 128 -4.39 12.28 6.72
C LYS A 128 -4.17 13.31 7.82
N SER A 129 -3.66 12.89 8.98
CA SER A 129 -3.41 13.79 10.12
C SER A 129 -2.29 14.78 9.86
N LYS A 130 -1.27 14.41 9.09
CA LYS A 130 -0.16 15.26 8.68
C LYS A 130 -0.40 15.96 7.34
N LYS A 131 -1.50 15.63 6.67
CA LYS A 131 -1.86 16.13 5.33
C LYS A 131 -0.80 15.90 4.24
N ASN A 132 0.15 15.00 4.44
CA ASN A 132 1.19 14.69 3.46
C ASN A 132 0.79 13.56 2.49
N THR A 133 -0.49 13.42 2.21
CA THR A 133 -1.04 12.41 1.30
C THR A 133 -1.12 12.94 -0.12
N ILE A 134 -0.82 12.08 -1.09
CA ILE A 134 -1.06 12.30 -2.51
C ILE A 134 -2.31 11.50 -2.90
N ASP A 135 -3.21 12.11 -3.65
CA ASP A 135 -4.43 11.44 -4.11
C ASP A 135 -4.10 10.48 -5.27
N PRO A 136 -4.24 9.17 -5.10
CA PRO A 136 -3.97 8.20 -6.15
C PRO A 136 -4.94 8.33 -7.33
N GLU A 137 -6.19 8.73 -7.12
CA GLU A 137 -7.17 8.91 -8.20
C GLU A 137 -6.75 10.05 -9.13
N GLN A 138 -6.26 11.15 -8.56
CA GLN A 138 -5.74 12.27 -9.35
C GLN A 138 -4.51 11.86 -10.14
N MET A 139 -3.57 11.13 -9.52
CA MET A 139 -2.37 10.63 -10.20
C MET A 139 -2.71 9.67 -11.35
N ILE A 140 -3.67 8.78 -11.15
CA ILE A 140 -4.12 7.87 -12.21
C ILE A 140 -4.79 8.64 -13.36
N LYS A 141 -5.53 9.69 -13.05
CA LYS A 141 -6.17 10.55 -14.06
C LYS A 141 -5.14 11.31 -14.89
N ASP A 142 -4.10 11.84 -14.27
CA ASP A 142 -3.09 12.70 -14.91
C ASP A 142 -2.02 11.88 -15.67
N TYR A 143 -1.59 10.75 -15.12
CA TYR A 143 -0.47 9.97 -15.63
C TYR A 143 -0.84 8.56 -16.10
N GLY A 144 -2.01 8.06 -15.76
CA GLY A 144 -2.44 6.69 -16.02
C GLY A 144 -1.95 5.69 -14.99
N ALA A 145 -2.72 4.63 -14.80
CA ALA A 145 -2.44 3.60 -13.77
C ALA A 145 -1.09 2.91 -13.98
N ASP A 146 -0.68 2.68 -15.24
CA ASP A 146 0.58 1.99 -15.53
C ASP A 146 1.81 2.80 -15.14
N ALA A 147 1.77 4.13 -15.31
CA ALA A 147 2.84 5.01 -14.89
C ALA A 147 2.98 5.05 -13.36
N VAL A 148 1.84 5.12 -12.63
CA VAL A 148 1.81 5.08 -11.17
C VAL A 148 2.38 3.75 -10.66
N ARG A 149 1.94 2.63 -11.22
CA ARG A 149 2.44 1.30 -10.85
C ARG A 149 3.93 1.14 -11.15
N LEU A 150 4.38 1.61 -12.33
CA LEU A 150 5.78 1.57 -12.69
C LEU A 150 6.64 2.37 -11.71
N PHE A 151 6.22 3.59 -11.36
CA PHE A 151 6.93 4.43 -10.39
C PHE A 151 7.09 3.71 -9.05
N ILE A 152 5.99 3.24 -8.45
CA ILE A 152 6.00 2.57 -7.15
C ILE A 152 6.90 1.32 -7.14
N LEU A 153 6.90 0.55 -8.24
CA LEU A 153 7.65 -0.72 -8.30
C LEU A 153 9.11 -0.58 -8.73
N SER A 154 9.50 0.54 -9.34
CA SER A 154 10.84 0.74 -9.89
C SER A 154 11.72 1.68 -9.08
N ASP A 155 11.14 2.49 -8.19
CA ASP A 155 11.88 3.51 -7.45
C ASP A 155 12.82 2.91 -6.40
N SER A 156 12.33 1.94 -5.64
CA SER A 156 13.07 1.33 -4.54
C SER A 156 12.82 -0.18 -4.46
N PRO A 157 13.73 -0.95 -3.83
CA PRO A 157 13.41 -2.32 -3.45
C PRO A 157 12.12 -2.36 -2.62
N PRO A 158 11.23 -3.33 -2.87
CA PRO A 158 9.88 -3.30 -2.27
C PRO A 158 9.85 -3.31 -0.74
N GLU A 159 10.92 -3.75 -0.08
CA GLU A 159 11.05 -3.75 1.38
C GLU A 159 11.42 -2.38 1.96
N LYS A 160 11.86 -1.45 1.11
CA LYS A 160 12.23 -0.09 1.51
C LYS A 160 11.10 0.89 1.27
N ASP A 161 11.12 1.97 2.04
CA ASP A 161 10.20 3.08 1.83
C ASP A 161 10.43 3.74 0.47
N VAL A 162 9.33 4.00 -0.24
CA VAL A 162 9.29 4.74 -1.50
C VAL A 162 9.14 6.21 -1.17
N GLN A 163 10.10 7.04 -1.61
CA GLN A 163 9.97 8.48 -1.49
C GLN A 163 9.16 9.01 -2.66
N TRP A 164 8.01 9.62 -2.36
CA TRP A 164 7.20 10.21 -3.43
C TRP A 164 7.99 11.31 -4.15
N SER A 165 8.00 11.26 -5.46
CA SER A 165 8.69 12.23 -6.31
C SER A 165 7.85 12.50 -7.56
N GLU A 166 7.43 13.73 -7.74
CA GLU A 166 6.72 14.15 -8.94
C GLU A 166 7.59 13.99 -10.20
N GLN A 167 8.88 14.25 -10.09
CA GLN A 167 9.84 14.03 -11.20
C GLN A 167 9.94 12.54 -11.55
N GLY A 168 9.97 11.65 -10.55
CA GLY A 168 9.95 10.20 -10.76
C GLY A 168 8.67 9.73 -11.45
N MET A 169 7.51 10.30 -11.06
CA MET A 169 6.23 10.03 -11.70
C MET A 169 6.22 10.46 -13.18
N ILE A 170 6.68 11.69 -13.46
CA ILE A 170 6.80 12.21 -14.83
C ILE A 170 7.76 11.36 -15.67
N ALA A 171 8.87 10.91 -15.10
CA ALA A 171 9.83 10.04 -15.78
C ALA A 171 9.20 8.68 -16.15
N SER A 172 8.46 8.07 -15.23
CA SER A 172 7.72 6.83 -15.45
C SER A 172 6.66 6.99 -16.54
N TYR A 173 5.90 8.07 -16.52
CA TYR A 173 4.93 8.39 -17.56
C TYR A 173 5.60 8.53 -18.93
N LYS A 174 6.68 9.31 -19.05
CA LYS A 174 7.44 9.48 -20.29
C LYS A 174 8.03 8.15 -20.80
N PHE A 175 8.48 7.28 -19.89
CA PHE A 175 8.94 5.95 -20.25
C PHE A 175 7.82 5.12 -20.88
N ILE A 176 6.65 5.05 -20.28
CA ILE A 176 5.49 4.31 -20.81
C ILE A 176 5.10 4.84 -22.19
N GLN A 177 5.07 6.17 -22.38
CA GLN A 177 4.76 6.77 -23.69
C GLN A 177 5.78 6.37 -24.77
N LYS A 178 7.07 6.41 -24.45
CA LYS A 178 8.12 6.01 -25.39
C LYS A 178 8.05 4.52 -25.71
N PHE A 179 7.81 3.68 -24.70
CA PHE A 179 7.67 2.24 -24.86
C PHE A 179 6.48 1.90 -25.76
N TRP A 180 5.34 2.57 -25.58
CA TRP A 180 4.16 2.40 -26.42
C TRP A 180 4.42 2.79 -27.89
N VAL A 181 5.10 3.92 -28.13
CA VAL A 181 5.48 4.35 -29.48
C VAL A 181 6.44 3.35 -30.13
N LEU A 182 7.41 2.82 -29.38
CA LEU A 182 8.33 1.80 -29.88
C LEU A 182 7.58 0.52 -30.27
N HIS A 183 6.70 0.04 -29.40
CA HIS A 183 5.87 -1.14 -29.69
C HIS A 183 5.08 -0.98 -31.00
N LYS A 184 4.42 0.15 -31.20
CA LYS A 184 3.68 0.44 -32.46
C LYS A 184 4.55 0.48 -33.74
N LYS A 185 5.86 0.63 -33.60
CA LYS A 185 6.77 0.60 -34.76
C LYS A 185 7.26 -0.82 -35.09
N ILE A 186 7.15 -1.74 -34.12
CA ILE A 186 7.64 -3.12 -34.27
C ILE A 186 6.51 -4.05 -34.70
N VAL A 187 5.30 -3.77 -34.27
CA VAL A 187 4.07 -4.50 -34.60
C VAL A 187 3.30 -3.77 -35.69
#